data_e737ebe92a1b374d4293d84c08adcb4b
#
_entry.id   e737ebe92a1b374d4293d84c08adcb4b
#
_cell.length_a   1.000
_cell.length_b   1.000
_cell.length_c   1.000
_cell.angle_alpha   90.00
_cell.angle_beta   90.00
_cell.angle_gamma   90.00
#
_symmetry.space_group_name_H-M   'P 1'
#
loop_
_entity.id
_entity.type
_entity.pdbx_description
1 polymer ?
#
loop_
_entity_poly.entity_id
_entity_poly.type
_entity_poly.pdbx_seq_one_letter_code
_entity_poly.pdbx_strand_id
1 'polypeptide(L)'
;MSIKKIELLRTSQSWDGVELPDYPSGRPELSVVRLVFPVGAKTSWHHHDVINYGIVEQGELTIVCSNGAEKTFRAGEAIVEVVGTIHRGENRGNAPVVLDMFYVGKEGMAHTEDAALQPSDASKFANDAHEALNDEVKAGKRPKPANKAEERVFRLVLALGKQVLPRRQLVAEMGMRQNSRHTFSNNYMRPAYDNGYIDFSYPSSPHKPEQAYRLTSKGLELYAALTSKEVIC
;
A
#
# COMPACT_ATOMS: atom_id res chain seq x y z
N MET A 1 22.65 14.74 -37.60
CA MET A 1 21.75 13.84 -36.80
C MET A 1 21.51 14.53 -35.47
N SER A 2 20.27 14.63 -35.01
CA SER A 2 19.93 15.22 -33.71
C SER A 2 19.65 14.12 -32.67
N ILE A 3 20.05 14.35 -31.43
CA ILE A 3 19.74 13.44 -30.31
C ILE A 3 18.25 13.60 -29.96
N LYS A 4 17.52 12.50 -29.90
CA LYS A 4 16.14 12.46 -29.42
C LYS A 4 16.13 12.05 -27.94
N LYS A 5 15.57 12.91 -27.08
CA LYS A 5 15.33 12.60 -25.66
C LYS A 5 13.87 12.18 -25.50
N ILE A 6 13.65 11.04 -24.86
CA ILE A 6 12.33 10.53 -24.49
C ILE A 6 12.35 10.32 -22.98
N GLU A 7 11.45 10.96 -22.26
CA GLU A 7 11.25 10.72 -20.83
C GLU A 7 10.25 9.58 -20.68
N LEU A 8 10.69 8.44 -20.14
CA LEU A 8 9.83 7.26 -19.97
C LEU A 8 8.95 7.38 -18.72
N LEU A 9 9.48 8.00 -17.67
CA LEU A 9 8.76 8.20 -16.42
C LEU A 9 9.38 9.36 -15.62
N ARG A 10 8.52 10.14 -14.97
CA ARG A 10 8.89 11.09 -13.93
C ARG A 10 7.80 11.07 -12.87
N THR A 11 8.13 10.67 -11.66
CA THR A 11 7.15 10.55 -10.58
C THR A 11 7.82 10.70 -9.21
N SER A 12 7.05 11.10 -8.21
CA SER A 12 7.38 10.98 -6.78
C SER A 12 6.56 9.89 -6.09
N GLN A 13 5.95 8.99 -6.87
CA GLN A 13 5.06 7.96 -6.37
C GLN A 13 5.40 6.61 -6.99
N SER A 14 5.18 5.53 -6.24
CA SER A 14 5.19 4.17 -6.74
C SER A 14 4.00 3.88 -7.67
N TRP A 15 4.04 2.76 -8.34
CA TRP A 15 3.03 2.39 -9.34
C TRP A 15 1.60 2.25 -8.76
N ASP A 16 1.46 2.03 -7.46
CA ASP A 16 0.19 1.98 -6.73
C ASP A 16 -0.25 3.37 -6.24
N GLY A 17 0.53 4.41 -6.52
CA GLY A 17 0.24 5.80 -6.20
C GLY A 17 0.63 6.24 -4.81
N VAL A 18 1.37 5.44 -4.07
CA VAL A 18 1.92 5.82 -2.77
C VAL A 18 3.12 6.74 -2.97
N GLU A 19 3.19 7.86 -2.23
CA GLU A 19 4.34 8.76 -2.26
C GLU A 19 5.61 8.03 -1.82
N LEU A 20 6.70 8.19 -2.58
CA LEU A 20 7.99 7.65 -2.22
C LEU A 20 8.49 8.29 -0.92
N PRO A 21 9.21 7.53 -0.08
CA PRO A 21 9.82 8.08 1.12
C PRO A 21 10.94 9.08 0.77
N ASP A 22 11.35 9.85 1.75
CA ASP A 22 12.59 10.64 1.65
C ASP A 22 13.79 9.73 1.40
N TYR A 23 14.83 10.27 0.75
CA TYR A 23 16.08 9.53 0.59
C TYR A 23 16.67 9.17 1.95
N PRO A 24 17.22 7.96 2.11
CA PRO A 24 17.86 7.58 3.35
C PRO A 24 19.08 8.50 3.62
N SER A 25 19.21 8.98 4.85
CA SER A 25 20.37 9.74 5.27
C SER A 25 21.60 8.81 5.39
N GLY A 26 22.75 9.25 4.92
CA GLY A 26 24.00 8.50 4.95
C GLY A 26 24.71 8.48 3.61
N ARG A 27 25.77 7.66 3.50
CA ARG A 27 26.54 7.53 2.27
C ARG A 27 25.72 6.75 1.23
N PRO A 28 25.44 7.31 0.03
CA PRO A 28 24.64 6.63 -0.98
C PRO A 28 25.32 5.33 -1.46
N GLU A 29 24.54 4.30 -1.63
CA GLU A 29 24.87 3.08 -2.35
C GLU A 29 23.82 2.83 -3.43
N LEU A 30 24.29 2.69 -4.67
CA LEU A 30 23.44 2.47 -5.84
C LEU A 30 23.73 1.09 -6.41
N SER A 31 22.69 0.37 -6.77
CA SER A 31 22.82 -0.93 -7.42
C SER A 31 21.96 -1.01 -8.67
N VAL A 32 22.44 -1.78 -9.64
CA VAL A 32 21.69 -2.16 -10.84
C VAL A 32 21.70 -3.68 -10.91
N VAL A 33 20.50 -4.26 -11.02
CA VAL A 33 20.31 -5.71 -11.08
C VAL A 33 19.48 -6.06 -12.30
N ARG A 34 19.96 -6.97 -13.12
CA ARG A 34 19.17 -7.57 -14.19
C ARG A 34 18.51 -8.84 -13.71
N LEU A 35 17.19 -8.87 -13.73
CA LEU A 35 16.37 -10.02 -13.38
C LEU A 35 15.85 -10.69 -14.67
N VAL A 36 15.94 -12.01 -14.71
CA VAL A 36 15.39 -12.80 -15.80
C VAL A 36 14.39 -13.79 -15.22
N PHE A 37 13.13 -13.65 -15.61
CA PHE A 37 12.06 -14.54 -15.17
C PHE A 37 11.71 -15.52 -16.30
N PRO A 38 12.02 -16.80 -16.18
CA PRO A 38 11.46 -17.82 -17.06
C PRO A 38 9.92 -17.79 -17.03
N VAL A 39 9.29 -18.37 -18.04
CA VAL A 39 7.83 -18.53 -18.07
C VAL A 39 7.34 -19.23 -16.81
N GLY A 40 6.35 -18.67 -16.14
CA GLY A 40 5.77 -19.17 -14.90
C GLY A 40 6.58 -18.88 -13.63
N ALA A 41 7.77 -18.26 -13.75
CA ALA A 41 8.58 -17.92 -12.58
C ALA A 41 7.91 -16.85 -11.72
N LYS A 42 8.15 -16.95 -10.40
CA LYS A 42 7.72 -16.00 -9.37
C LYS A 42 8.84 -15.77 -8.40
N THR A 43 8.99 -14.54 -7.88
CA THR A 43 9.84 -14.30 -6.71
C THR A 43 9.18 -14.82 -5.44
N SER A 44 9.95 -14.99 -4.37
CA SER A 44 9.40 -15.04 -3.02
C SER A 44 8.61 -13.77 -2.72
N TRP A 45 7.74 -13.83 -1.72
CA TRP A 45 7.15 -12.64 -1.14
C TRP A 45 8.25 -11.85 -0.42
N HIS A 46 8.36 -10.56 -0.71
CA HIS A 46 9.40 -9.69 -0.18
C HIS A 46 8.94 -8.25 -0.10
N HIS A 47 9.75 -7.42 0.50
CA HIS A 47 9.58 -5.96 0.48
C HIS A 47 10.93 -5.27 0.26
N HIS A 48 10.87 -3.99 -0.08
CA HIS A 48 12.02 -3.12 -0.22
C HIS A 48 11.90 -1.96 0.76
N ASP A 49 12.96 -1.68 1.52
CA ASP A 49 13.07 -0.48 2.36
C ASP A 49 13.79 0.67 1.65
N VAL A 50 14.23 0.43 0.43
CA VAL A 50 14.89 1.39 -0.44
C VAL A 50 14.00 1.72 -1.64
N ILE A 51 14.14 2.96 -2.16
CA ILE A 51 13.51 3.33 -3.42
C ILE A 51 14.13 2.49 -4.53
N ASN A 52 13.29 1.85 -5.31
CA ASN A 52 13.72 1.12 -6.49
C ASN A 52 12.81 1.42 -7.68
N TYR A 53 13.41 1.41 -8.86
CA TYR A 53 12.73 1.64 -10.12
C TYR A 53 13.44 0.85 -11.22
N GLY A 54 12.74 0.61 -12.30
CA GLY A 54 13.31 -0.19 -13.37
C GLY A 54 12.59 -0.04 -14.69
N ILE A 55 13.06 -0.83 -15.66
CA ILE A 55 12.48 -0.89 -17.00
C ILE A 55 12.32 -2.36 -17.37
N VAL A 56 11.14 -2.71 -17.87
CA VAL A 56 10.93 -4.01 -18.51
C VAL A 56 11.54 -3.97 -19.89
N GLU A 57 12.60 -4.73 -20.11
CA GLU A 57 13.30 -4.82 -21.39
C GLU A 57 12.61 -5.81 -22.35
N GLN A 58 12.01 -6.87 -21.78
CA GLN A 58 11.35 -7.93 -22.55
C GLN A 58 10.22 -8.57 -21.75
N GLY A 59 9.15 -8.98 -22.45
CA GLY A 59 8.04 -9.73 -21.88
C GLY A 59 7.06 -8.87 -21.10
N GLU A 60 6.33 -9.51 -20.18
CA GLU A 60 5.32 -8.88 -19.33
C GLU A 60 5.50 -9.33 -17.87
N LEU A 61 5.81 -8.39 -16.97
CA LEU A 61 5.93 -8.66 -15.53
C LEU A 61 4.64 -8.24 -14.83
N THR A 62 4.06 -9.13 -14.06
CA THR A 62 2.97 -8.80 -13.14
C THR A 62 3.52 -8.67 -11.73
N ILE A 63 3.34 -7.52 -11.10
CA ILE A 63 3.62 -7.30 -9.68
C ILE A 63 2.33 -7.48 -8.91
N VAL A 64 2.38 -8.31 -7.86
CA VAL A 64 1.24 -8.64 -6.99
C VAL A 64 1.61 -8.24 -5.57
N CYS A 65 0.82 -7.40 -4.94
CA CYS A 65 0.97 -7.01 -3.54
C CYS A 65 0.15 -7.93 -2.62
N SER A 66 0.59 -8.08 -1.38
CA SER A 66 -0.09 -8.90 -0.36
C SER A 66 -1.52 -8.43 -0.06
N ASN A 67 -1.83 -7.17 -0.30
CA ASN A 67 -3.16 -6.57 -0.17
C ASN A 67 -4.09 -6.85 -1.38
N GLY A 68 -3.64 -7.64 -2.37
CA GLY A 68 -4.40 -7.98 -3.57
C GLY A 68 -4.29 -6.97 -4.72
N ALA A 69 -3.61 -5.84 -4.54
CA ALA A 69 -3.33 -4.94 -5.66
C ALA A 69 -2.36 -5.60 -6.63
N GLU A 70 -2.63 -5.48 -7.93
CA GLU A 70 -1.72 -6.00 -8.95
C GLU A 70 -1.65 -5.10 -10.17
N LYS A 71 -0.52 -5.13 -10.86
CA LYS A 71 -0.31 -4.44 -12.13
C LYS A 71 0.67 -5.19 -13.01
N THR A 72 0.36 -5.24 -14.30
CA THR A 72 1.24 -5.82 -15.32
C THR A 72 1.94 -4.70 -16.10
N PHE A 73 3.25 -4.85 -16.24
CA PHE A 73 4.14 -3.97 -16.99
C PHE A 73 4.71 -4.71 -18.19
N ARG A 74 4.75 -4.04 -19.32
CA ARG A 74 5.20 -4.60 -20.62
C ARG A 74 6.57 -4.06 -21.01
N ALA A 75 7.20 -4.73 -21.95
CA ALA A 75 8.46 -4.26 -22.53
C ALA A 75 8.39 -2.78 -22.96
N GLY A 76 9.40 -2.00 -22.54
CA GLY A 76 9.49 -0.54 -22.71
C GLY A 76 8.83 0.28 -21.61
N GLU A 77 8.05 -0.32 -20.70
CA GLU A 77 7.44 0.41 -19.60
C GLU A 77 8.40 0.52 -18.40
N ALA A 78 8.41 1.71 -17.80
CA ALA A 78 9.16 1.97 -16.58
C ALA A 78 8.28 1.70 -15.35
N ILE A 79 8.92 1.20 -14.29
CA ILE A 79 8.31 0.84 -13.02
C ILE A 79 8.96 1.66 -11.91
N VAL A 80 8.19 2.15 -10.94
CA VAL A 80 8.67 2.49 -9.61
C VAL A 80 7.95 1.58 -8.64
N GLU A 81 8.68 0.71 -7.96
CA GLU A 81 8.07 -0.27 -7.07
C GLU A 81 7.60 0.32 -5.75
N VAL A 82 6.77 -0.45 -5.07
CA VAL A 82 6.24 -0.11 -3.76
C VAL A 82 7.32 -0.27 -2.68
N VAL A 83 7.49 0.73 -1.83
CA VAL A 83 8.43 0.69 -0.70
C VAL A 83 7.69 0.26 0.57
N GLY A 84 8.25 -0.70 1.31
CA GLY A 84 7.70 -1.23 2.55
C GLY A 84 6.39 -2.03 2.39
N THR A 85 5.96 -2.32 1.17
CA THR A 85 4.80 -3.18 0.90
C THR A 85 5.27 -4.56 0.47
N ILE A 86 4.71 -5.59 1.10
CA ILE A 86 5.00 -6.98 0.74
C ILE A 86 4.38 -7.26 -0.63
N HIS A 87 5.21 -7.72 -1.56
CA HIS A 87 4.82 -8.03 -2.93
C HIS A 87 5.69 -9.11 -3.53
N ARG A 88 5.36 -9.54 -4.75
CA ARG A 88 6.18 -10.42 -5.57
C ARG A 88 5.99 -10.11 -7.05
N GLY A 89 7.03 -10.38 -7.85
CA GLY A 89 6.96 -10.38 -9.30
C GLY A 89 6.56 -11.76 -9.84
N GLU A 90 5.73 -11.79 -10.87
CA GLU A 90 5.29 -13.01 -11.55
C GLU A 90 5.41 -12.86 -13.07
N ASN A 91 5.99 -13.85 -13.73
CA ASN A 91 5.87 -13.99 -15.18
C ASN A 91 4.67 -14.90 -15.50
N ARG A 92 3.54 -14.29 -15.81
CA ARG A 92 2.31 -14.98 -16.22
C ARG A 92 2.17 -15.10 -17.75
N GLY A 93 3.16 -14.56 -18.48
CA GLY A 93 3.18 -14.57 -19.93
C GLY A 93 3.71 -15.89 -20.52
N ASN A 94 3.87 -15.90 -21.83
CA ASN A 94 4.36 -17.05 -22.59
C ASN A 94 5.79 -16.89 -23.11
N ALA A 95 6.47 -15.82 -22.71
CA ALA A 95 7.86 -15.51 -23.02
C ALA A 95 8.63 -15.13 -21.76
N PRO A 96 9.97 -15.27 -21.73
CA PRO A 96 10.77 -14.78 -20.62
C PRO A 96 10.61 -13.27 -20.42
N VAL A 97 10.67 -12.83 -19.16
CA VAL A 97 10.74 -11.40 -18.80
C VAL A 97 12.18 -11.05 -18.47
N VAL A 98 12.64 -9.94 -19.01
CA VAL A 98 13.91 -9.31 -18.65
C VAL A 98 13.60 -7.93 -18.07
N LEU A 99 14.15 -7.65 -16.89
CA LEU A 99 13.89 -6.44 -16.13
C LEU A 99 15.20 -5.89 -15.56
N ASP A 100 15.50 -4.63 -15.81
CA ASP A 100 16.61 -3.91 -15.17
C ASP A 100 16.07 -3.04 -14.03
N MET A 101 16.51 -3.36 -12.81
CA MET A 101 16.12 -2.67 -11.59
C MET A 101 17.28 -1.87 -11.01
N PHE A 102 16.98 -0.65 -10.58
CA PHE A 102 17.89 0.31 -9.96
C PHE A 102 17.45 0.53 -8.53
N TYR A 103 18.35 0.35 -7.58
CA TYR A 103 18.11 0.54 -6.15
C TYR A 103 18.87 1.76 -5.64
N VAL A 104 18.18 2.61 -4.88
CA VAL A 104 18.73 3.84 -4.30
C VAL A 104 18.69 3.71 -2.79
N GLY A 105 19.77 3.23 -2.23
CA GLY A 105 19.94 3.01 -0.80
C GLY A 105 21.13 3.75 -0.20
N LYS A 106 21.60 3.26 0.94
CA LYS A 106 22.84 3.67 1.58
C LYS A 106 23.68 2.44 1.94
N GLU A 107 24.97 2.63 2.16
CA GLU A 107 25.88 1.55 2.58
C GLU A 107 25.27 0.68 3.68
N GLY A 108 25.25 -0.63 3.46
CA GLY A 108 24.76 -1.64 4.40
C GLY A 108 23.24 -1.83 4.46
N MET A 109 22.46 -1.18 3.60
CA MET A 109 21.03 -1.50 3.47
C MET A 109 20.82 -2.68 2.51
N ALA A 110 19.98 -3.62 2.91
CA ALA A 110 19.51 -4.65 2.00
C ALA A 110 18.58 -4.04 0.93
N HIS A 111 18.72 -4.51 -0.31
CA HIS A 111 17.83 -4.08 -1.39
C HIS A 111 16.45 -4.72 -1.28
N THR A 112 16.41 -5.94 -0.78
CA THR A 112 15.22 -6.79 -0.69
C THR A 112 15.30 -7.59 0.58
N GLU A 113 14.19 -7.66 1.31
CA GLU A 113 14.03 -8.50 2.48
C GLU A 113 12.91 -9.50 2.24
N ASP A 114 13.20 -10.80 2.42
CA ASP A 114 12.21 -11.85 2.27
C ASP A 114 11.13 -11.69 3.34
N ALA A 115 9.88 -11.76 2.91
CA ALA A 115 8.75 -11.75 3.81
C ALA A 115 8.27 -13.19 4.03
N ALA A 116 8.21 -13.62 5.28
CA ALA A 116 7.71 -14.94 5.66
C ALA A 116 6.18 -15.09 5.43
N LEU A 117 5.50 -14.00 5.06
CA LEU A 117 4.04 -13.97 4.93
C LEU A 117 3.59 -14.53 3.57
N GLN A 118 2.83 -15.60 3.62
CA GLN A 118 1.98 -16.06 2.51
C GLN A 118 0.75 -15.13 2.43
N PRO A 119 0.08 -14.97 1.26
CA PRO A 119 -1.17 -14.20 1.16
C PRO A 119 -2.27 -14.70 2.11
N SER A 120 -2.25 -16.01 2.46
CA SER A 120 -3.07 -16.60 3.52
C SER A 120 -2.83 -16.00 4.90
N ASP A 121 -1.62 -15.50 5.17
CA ASP A 121 -1.27 -14.97 6.48
C ASP A 121 -1.75 -13.53 6.64
N ALA A 122 -1.69 -12.71 5.59
CA ALA A 122 -2.30 -11.37 5.60
C ALA A 122 -3.82 -11.45 5.81
N SER A 123 -4.50 -12.42 5.18
CA SER A 123 -5.91 -12.70 5.42
C SER A 123 -6.17 -13.30 6.80
N LYS A 124 -5.23 -14.08 7.34
CA LYS A 124 -5.34 -14.69 8.66
C LYS A 124 -5.18 -13.66 9.78
N PHE A 125 -4.16 -12.79 9.71
CA PHE A 125 -4.03 -11.67 10.66
C PHE A 125 -5.22 -10.70 10.60
N ALA A 126 -5.74 -10.41 9.41
CA ALA A 126 -6.95 -9.62 9.25
C ALA A 126 -8.18 -10.37 9.79
N ASN A 127 -8.26 -11.70 9.66
CA ASN A 127 -9.35 -12.52 10.16
C ASN A 127 -9.26 -12.73 11.67
N ASP A 128 -8.08 -13.01 12.23
CA ASP A 128 -7.88 -13.19 13.67
C ASP A 128 -8.19 -11.89 14.44
N ALA A 129 -7.74 -10.72 13.91
CA ALA A 129 -8.12 -9.42 14.46
C ALA A 129 -9.62 -9.13 14.28
N HIS A 130 -10.22 -9.58 13.18
CA HIS A 130 -11.65 -9.43 12.90
C HIS A 130 -12.51 -10.34 13.76
N GLU A 131 -12.08 -11.58 14.04
CA GLU A 131 -12.78 -12.49 14.95
C GLU A 131 -12.76 -11.96 16.39
N ALA A 132 -11.61 -11.48 16.89
CA ALA A 132 -11.51 -10.86 18.20
C ALA A 132 -12.38 -9.59 18.29
N LEU A 133 -12.40 -8.76 17.25
CA LEU A 133 -13.26 -7.58 17.17
C LEU A 133 -14.74 -7.94 17.13
N ASN A 134 -15.11 -8.98 16.38
CA ASN A 134 -16.48 -9.47 16.29
C ASN A 134 -16.99 -10.05 17.61
N ASP A 135 -16.13 -10.68 18.38
CA ASP A 135 -16.49 -11.23 19.68
C ASP A 135 -16.73 -10.10 20.71
N GLU A 136 -15.94 -9.03 20.70
CA GLU A 136 -16.21 -7.84 21.50
C GLU A 136 -17.49 -7.11 21.06
N VAL A 137 -17.72 -6.99 19.78
CA VAL A 137 -18.93 -6.39 19.19
C VAL A 137 -20.17 -7.21 19.51
N LYS A 138 -20.12 -8.54 19.39
CA LYS A 138 -21.21 -9.46 19.77
C LYS A 138 -21.48 -9.44 21.27
N ALA A 139 -20.45 -9.18 22.08
CA ALA A 139 -20.58 -9.02 23.53
C ALA A 139 -21.09 -7.62 23.94
N GLY A 140 -21.40 -6.73 23.00
CA GLY A 140 -21.89 -5.36 23.27
C GLY A 140 -20.82 -4.46 23.88
N LYS A 141 -19.56 -4.81 23.82
CA LYS A 141 -18.44 -4.02 24.35
C LYS A 141 -17.87 -3.12 23.27
N ARG A 142 -17.51 -1.90 23.64
CA ARG A 142 -16.82 -0.99 22.74
C ARG A 142 -15.38 -1.48 22.49
N PRO A 143 -14.96 -1.69 21.22
CA PRO A 143 -13.62 -2.13 20.91
C PRO A 143 -12.56 -1.16 21.45
N LYS A 144 -11.48 -1.70 22.02
CA LYS A 144 -10.32 -0.93 22.44
C LYS A 144 -9.16 -1.21 21.48
N PRO A 145 -8.41 -0.18 21.04
CA PRO A 145 -7.28 -0.41 20.16
C PRO A 145 -6.16 -1.15 20.90
N ALA A 146 -5.64 -2.22 20.32
CA ALA A 146 -4.54 -3.01 20.87
C ALA A 146 -3.19 -2.26 20.77
N ASN A 147 -3.07 -1.33 19.84
CA ASN A 147 -1.84 -0.58 19.59
C ASN A 147 -2.12 0.78 18.93
N LYS A 148 -1.05 1.62 18.81
CA LYS A 148 -1.16 2.95 18.20
C LYS A 148 -1.58 2.95 16.73
N ALA A 149 -1.28 1.90 15.97
CA ALA A 149 -1.70 1.82 14.57
C ALA A 149 -3.21 1.61 14.47
N GLU A 150 -3.75 0.72 15.27
CA GLU A 150 -5.19 0.46 15.36
C GLU A 150 -5.96 1.67 15.91
N GLU A 151 -5.40 2.37 16.91
CA GLU A 151 -5.97 3.63 17.41
C GLU A 151 -6.12 4.67 16.28
N ARG A 152 -5.15 4.76 15.38
CA ARG A 152 -5.21 5.67 14.23
C ARG A 152 -6.30 5.27 13.23
N VAL A 153 -6.45 3.96 12.98
CA VAL A 153 -7.52 3.42 12.14
C VAL A 153 -8.89 3.73 12.77
N PHE A 154 -9.06 3.50 14.06
CA PHE A 154 -10.31 3.81 14.76
C PHE A 154 -10.65 5.32 14.68
N ARG A 155 -9.67 6.19 14.84
CA ARG A 155 -9.86 7.63 14.65
C ARG A 155 -10.30 7.99 13.24
N LEU A 156 -9.72 7.36 12.23
CA LEU A 156 -10.10 7.56 10.83
C LEU A 156 -11.53 7.09 10.55
N VAL A 157 -11.89 5.90 11.03
CA VAL A 157 -13.23 5.32 10.90
C VAL A 157 -14.27 6.21 11.56
N LEU A 158 -13.99 6.74 12.75
CA LEU A 158 -14.87 7.67 13.44
C LEU A 158 -15.01 9.01 12.70
N ALA A 159 -13.92 9.53 12.13
CA ALA A 159 -13.96 10.78 11.36
C ALA A 159 -14.71 10.64 10.03
N LEU A 160 -14.61 9.50 9.36
CA LEU A 160 -15.40 9.23 8.15
C LEU A 160 -16.90 9.06 8.47
N GLY A 161 -17.20 8.35 9.56
CA GLY A 161 -18.61 8.06 9.89
C GLY A 161 -19.35 7.38 8.72
N LYS A 162 -20.55 7.85 8.44
CA LYS A 162 -21.36 7.38 7.30
C LYS A 162 -21.24 8.27 6.06
N GLN A 163 -20.21 9.11 6.00
CA GLN A 163 -20.04 10.11 4.96
C GLN A 163 -19.05 9.64 3.89
N VAL A 164 -19.10 10.31 2.74
CA VAL A 164 -18.08 10.23 1.70
C VAL A 164 -17.31 11.53 1.73
N LEU A 165 -16.08 11.50 2.19
CA LEU A 165 -15.30 12.72 2.42
C LEU A 165 -14.07 12.77 1.51
N PRO A 166 -13.83 13.91 0.83
CA PRO A 166 -12.55 14.14 0.19
C PRO A 166 -11.46 14.29 1.25
N ARG A 167 -10.23 13.96 0.87
CA ARG A 167 -9.07 13.98 1.76
C ARG A 167 -8.96 15.23 2.61
N ARG A 168 -9.14 16.41 1.98
CA ARG A 168 -8.99 17.70 2.67
C ARG A 168 -9.97 17.86 3.83
N GLN A 169 -11.21 17.40 3.63
CA GLN A 169 -12.22 17.44 4.68
C GLN A 169 -11.93 16.42 5.78
N LEU A 170 -11.55 15.20 5.39
CA LEU A 170 -11.22 14.13 6.34
C LEU A 170 -10.04 14.52 7.25
N VAL A 171 -8.97 15.13 6.69
CA VAL A 171 -7.86 15.66 7.48
C VAL A 171 -8.30 16.75 8.45
N ALA A 172 -9.24 17.60 8.03
CA ALA A 172 -9.80 18.66 8.90
C ALA A 172 -10.66 18.07 10.02
N GLU A 173 -11.55 17.10 9.73
CA GLU A 173 -12.35 16.37 10.71
C GLU A 173 -11.50 15.66 11.77
N MET A 174 -10.32 15.18 11.38
CA MET A 174 -9.37 14.58 12.30
C MET A 174 -8.54 15.59 13.10
N GLY A 175 -8.73 16.89 12.89
CA GLY A 175 -7.97 17.96 13.56
C GLY A 175 -6.49 17.99 13.18
N MET A 176 -6.13 17.46 12.02
CA MET A 176 -4.74 17.37 11.56
C MET A 176 -4.36 18.57 10.70
N ARG A 177 -3.06 18.96 10.75
CA ARG A 177 -2.53 20.01 9.87
C ARG A 177 -2.46 19.51 8.42
N GLN A 178 -2.86 20.34 7.46
CA GLN A 178 -2.93 19.99 6.05
C GLN A 178 -1.57 19.60 5.41
N ASN A 179 -0.46 20.00 6.00
CA ASN A 179 0.90 19.70 5.52
C ASN A 179 1.37 18.27 5.88
N SER A 180 0.56 17.50 6.59
CA SER A 180 0.89 16.12 7.02
C SER A 180 0.52 15.07 5.97
N ARG A 181 0.73 15.33 4.66
CA ARG A 181 0.29 14.42 3.59
C ARG A 181 0.83 13.01 3.75
N HIS A 182 2.13 12.89 3.97
CA HIS A 182 2.82 11.61 4.12
C HIS A 182 2.35 10.85 5.37
N THR A 183 2.36 11.54 6.52
CA THR A 183 1.91 10.97 7.80
C THR A 183 0.46 10.51 7.76
N PHE A 184 -0.41 11.27 7.09
CA PHE A 184 -1.82 10.92 6.96
C PHE A 184 -2.00 9.67 6.08
N SER A 185 -1.35 9.62 4.92
CA SER A 185 -1.45 8.46 4.00
C SER A 185 -0.92 7.20 4.65
N ASN A 186 0.30 7.20 5.18
CA ASN A 186 0.95 6.00 5.67
C ASN A 186 0.43 5.52 7.03
N ASN A 187 0.09 6.45 7.93
CA ASN A 187 -0.26 6.09 9.30
C ASN A 187 -1.77 5.93 9.54
N TYR A 188 -2.61 6.41 8.63
CA TYR A 188 -4.06 6.37 8.77
C TYR A 188 -4.76 5.70 7.59
N MET A 189 -4.53 6.21 6.37
CA MET A 189 -5.26 5.74 5.20
C MET A 189 -4.87 4.34 4.79
N ARG A 190 -3.56 4.10 4.68
CA ARG A 190 -3.04 2.80 4.24
C ARG A 190 -3.44 1.67 5.19
N PRO A 191 -3.21 1.75 6.51
CA PRO A 191 -3.67 0.70 7.42
C PRO A 191 -5.19 0.47 7.39
N ALA A 192 -5.98 1.52 7.23
CA ALA A 192 -7.43 1.39 7.15
C ALA A 192 -7.88 0.73 5.84
N TYR A 193 -7.21 1.01 4.73
CA TYR A 193 -7.47 0.41 3.43
C TYR A 193 -7.01 -1.05 3.40
N ASP A 194 -5.79 -1.34 3.83
CA ASP A 194 -5.22 -2.70 3.87
C ASP A 194 -6.06 -3.64 4.76
N ASN A 195 -6.64 -3.11 5.82
CA ASN A 195 -7.59 -3.85 6.66
C ASN A 195 -9.03 -3.87 6.11
N GLY A 196 -9.27 -3.26 4.96
CA GLY A 196 -10.58 -3.27 4.29
C GLY A 196 -11.67 -2.46 4.99
N TYR A 197 -11.32 -1.47 5.82
CA TYR A 197 -12.31 -0.60 6.50
C TYR A 197 -12.76 0.58 5.64
N ILE A 198 -11.93 1.01 4.69
CA ILE A 198 -12.25 2.12 3.79
C ILE A 198 -12.12 1.72 2.32
N ASP A 199 -12.80 2.46 1.47
CA ASP A 199 -12.76 2.33 0.02
C ASP A 199 -12.66 3.71 -0.63
N PHE A 200 -12.18 3.74 -1.87
CA PHE A 200 -12.00 4.93 -2.69
C PHE A 200 -13.21 5.14 -3.60
N SER A 201 -13.66 6.38 -3.77
CA SER A 201 -14.72 6.69 -4.74
C SER A 201 -14.28 6.42 -6.18
N TYR A 202 -12.97 6.50 -6.45
CA TYR A 202 -12.38 6.22 -7.76
C TYR A 202 -11.19 5.26 -7.60
N PRO A 203 -11.41 3.94 -7.39
CA PRO A 203 -10.34 2.98 -7.14
C PRO A 203 -9.34 2.87 -8.29
N SER A 204 -9.82 2.98 -9.54
CA SER A 204 -8.98 2.95 -10.75
C SER A 204 -8.27 4.28 -11.06
N SER A 205 -8.52 5.31 -10.28
CA SER A 205 -7.94 6.66 -10.46
C SER A 205 -7.70 7.32 -9.10
N PRO A 206 -6.80 6.79 -8.26
CA PRO A 206 -6.62 7.24 -6.87
C PRO A 206 -6.14 8.68 -6.74
N HIS A 207 -5.61 9.27 -7.82
CA HIS A 207 -5.11 10.66 -7.87
C HIS A 207 -6.10 11.68 -8.41
N LYS A 208 -7.33 11.26 -8.71
CA LYS A 208 -8.36 12.21 -9.15
C LYS A 208 -8.52 13.31 -8.11
N PRO A 209 -8.59 14.60 -8.52
CA PRO A 209 -8.83 15.70 -7.58
C PRO A 209 -10.09 15.52 -6.73
N GLU A 210 -11.09 14.84 -7.29
CA GLU A 210 -12.37 14.52 -6.65
C GLU A 210 -12.34 13.23 -5.82
N GLN A 211 -11.15 12.63 -5.62
CA GLN A 211 -11.03 11.42 -4.81
C GLN A 211 -11.60 11.64 -3.41
N ALA A 212 -12.52 10.78 -3.05
CA ALA A 212 -13.14 10.76 -1.74
C ALA A 212 -13.08 9.36 -1.15
N TYR A 213 -13.27 9.26 0.14
CA TYR A 213 -13.14 8.04 0.93
C TYR A 213 -14.45 7.76 1.64
N ARG A 214 -14.80 6.49 1.74
CA ARG A 214 -15.98 6.00 2.45
C ARG A 214 -15.64 4.77 3.25
N LEU A 215 -16.44 4.46 4.24
CA LEU A 215 -16.37 3.16 4.91
C LEU A 215 -16.93 2.06 4.01
N THR A 216 -16.29 0.90 4.05
CA THR A 216 -16.83 -0.36 3.53
C THR A 216 -17.89 -0.92 4.48
N SER A 217 -18.53 -2.06 4.14
CA SER A 217 -19.41 -2.76 5.07
C SER A 217 -18.70 -3.08 6.40
N LYS A 218 -17.47 -3.60 6.33
CA LYS A 218 -16.62 -3.88 7.48
C LYS A 218 -16.29 -2.60 8.29
N GLY A 219 -16.01 -1.49 7.59
CA GLY A 219 -15.77 -0.21 8.23
C GLY A 219 -17.02 0.36 8.93
N LEU A 220 -18.20 0.15 8.38
CA LEU A 220 -19.48 0.55 8.98
C LEU A 220 -19.81 -0.29 10.23
N GLU A 221 -19.49 -1.58 10.23
CA GLU A 221 -19.61 -2.44 11.41
C GLU A 221 -18.70 -1.96 12.55
N LEU A 222 -17.42 -1.68 12.25
CA LEU A 222 -16.49 -1.11 13.21
C LEU A 222 -16.98 0.27 13.72
N TYR A 223 -17.46 1.14 12.84
CA TYR A 223 -18.01 2.42 13.22
C TYR A 223 -19.20 2.28 14.18
N ALA A 224 -20.12 1.36 13.89
CA ALA A 224 -21.27 1.08 14.74
C ALA A 224 -20.83 0.60 16.13
N ALA A 225 -19.84 -0.30 16.19
CA ALA A 225 -19.26 -0.78 17.44
C ALA A 225 -18.58 0.33 18.26
N LEU A 226 -17.82 1.22 17.59
CA LEU A 226 -17.13 2.33 18.24
C LEU A 226 -18.09 3.42 18.74
N THR A 227 -19.27 3.53 18.15
CA THR A 227 -20.29 4.53 18.49
C THR A 227 -21.44 3.99 19.35
N SER A 228 -21.49 2.65 19.54
CA SER A 228 -22.49 2.05 20.43
C SER A 228 -22.33 2.60 21.86
N LYS A 229 -23.43 3.03 22.46
CA LYS A 229 -23.46 3.34 23.89
C LYS A 229 -23.34 2.02 24.64
N GLU A 230 -22.41 1.93 25.59
CA GLU A 230 -22.38 0.81 26.53
C GLU A 230 -23.77 0.73 27.19
N VAL A 231 -24.45 -0.38 26.97
CA VAL A 231 -25.63 -0.73 27.76
C VAL A 231 -25.10 -1.12 29.12
N ILE A 232 -25.10 -0.15 30.05
CA ILE A 232 -24.86 -0.43 31.47
C ILE A 232 -26.08 -1.22 31.93
N CYS A 233 -25.92 -2.54 32.06
CA CYS A 233 -26.84 -3.38 32.83
C CYS A 233 -26.50 -3.30 34.30
#